data_522d52e6d3d1f3131287b246544527a3
#
_entry.id   522d52e6d3d1f3131287b246544527a3
#
_cell.length_a   1.000
_cell.length_b   1.000
_cell.length_c   1.000
_cell.angle_alpha   90.00
_cell.angle_beta   90.00
_cell.angle_gamma   90.00
#
_symmetry.space_group_name_H-M   'P 1'
#
loop_
_entity.id
_entity.type
_entity.pdbx_description
1 polymer ?
#
loop_
_entity_poly.entity_id
_entity_poly.type
_entity_poly.pdbx_seq_one_letter_code
_entity_poly.pdbx_strand_id
1 'polypeptide(L)'
;MGIECVGEVEKTTSSNLKKGQKIVSIMGEMGRAFDGSYAEYVLLPNEQVYPVNTSLSWEELATVPETYYTAFGSMGNLQIKENDNILVRVGSSGVGIAFLKLVKAKFPNIRIVASIRKKDIEKRNKILSLGYDEVIFDNNNILETEENFDKILELIGPVSIKDSFSHIKEYRIICATGLLGGKWFLEDFDPTRDIKNNAYLTTFYSGNVSEEKINSMLNYIEKYKIDVKTEKIFSLDEIVEAHKYLDSSSGFGKVIVINK
;
A
#
# COMPACT_ATOMS: atom_id res chain seq x y z
N MET A 1 -7.79 -8.17 -16.76
CA MET A 1 -6.85 -7.68 -15.72
C MET A 1 -7.54 -6.62 -14.85
N GLY A 2 -6.84 -6.11 -13.81
CA GLY A 2 -7.42 -5.23 -12.79
C GLY A 2 -7.92 -6.03 -11.58
N ILE A 3 -7.35 -5.72 -10.39
CA ILE A 3 -7.60 -6.46 -9.13
C ILE A 3 -8.40 -5.65 -8.10
N GLU A 4 -8.82 -4.45 -8.46
CA GLU A 4 -9.57 -3.53 -7.60
C GLU A 4 -10.51 -2.67 -8.45
N CYS A 5 -11.65 -2.27 -7.88
CA CYS A 5 -12.54 -1.29 -8.49
C CYS A 5 -13.38 -0.57 -7.43
N VAL A 6 -13.90 0.58 -7.86
CA VAL A 6 -14.98 1.31 -7.20
C VAL A 6 -16.08 1.57 -8.22
N GLY A 7 -17.31 1.60 -7.77
CA GLY A 7 -18.44 1.82 -8.66
C GLY A 7 -19.78 1.74 -7.96
N GLU A 8 -20.85 1.60 -8.73
CA GLU A 8 -22.21 1.41 -8.26
C GLU A 8 -22.75 0.04 -8.65
N VAL A 9 -23.56 -0.53 -7.80
CA VAL A 9 -24.28 -1.77 -8.11
C VAL A 9 -25.29 -1.50 -9.23
N GLU A 10 -25.06 -2.03 -10.43
CA GLU A 10 -26.03 -1.95 -11.52
C GLU A 10 -27.09 -3.06 -11.38
N LYS A 11 -26.68 -4.28 -11.08
CA LYS A 11 -27.56 -5.44 -10.90
C LYS A 11 -26.97 -6.38 -9.86
N THR A 12 -27.83 -6.99 -9.04
CA THR A 12 -27.40 -7.92 -8.00
C THR A 12 -28.40 -9.07 -7.82
N THR A 13 -27.90 -10.21 -7.36
CA THR A 13 -28.69 -11.35 -6.88
C THR A 13 -28.75 -11.39 -5.34
N SER A 14 -27.97 -10.56 -4.65
CA SER A 14 -27.93 -10.47 -3.19
C SER A 14 -29.08 -9.61 -2.66
N SER A 15 -29.77 -10.08 -1.61
CA SER A 15 -30.77 -9.28 -0.88
C SER A 15 -30.15 -8.13 -0.06
N ASN A 16 -28.84 -8.20 0.20
CA ASN A 16 -28.11 -7.22 1.02
C ASN A 16 -27.54 -6.05 0.20
N LEU A 17 -27.59 -6.15 -1.13
CA LEU A 17 -27.10 -5.11 -2.03
C LEU A 17 -28.26 -4.46 -2.76
N LYS A 18 -28.15 -3.16 -3.06
CA LYS A 18 -29.16 -2.39 -3.79
C LYS A 18 -28.56 -1.72 -5.01
N LYS A 19 -29.32 -1.66 -6.12
CA LYS A 19 -28.96 -0.88 -7.30
C LYS A 19 -28.63 0.57 -6.90
N GLY A 20 -27.55 1.13 -7.46
CA GLY A 20 -27.04 2.46 -7.18
C GLY A 20 -26.24 2.57 -5.87
N GLN A 21 -26.03 1.45 -5.16
CA GLN A 21 -25.20 1.45 -3.96
C GLN A 21 -23.73 1.58 -4.28
N LYS A 22 -23.04 2.56 -3.67
CA LYS A 22 -21.59 2.76 -3.82
C LYS A 22 -20.84 1.60 -3.18
N ILE A 23 -19.89 1.03 -3.92
CA ILE A 23 -19.12 -0.15 -3.49
C ILE A 23 -17.63 0.01 -3.79
N VAL A 24 -16.85 -0.80 -3.07
CA VAL A 24 -15.45 -1.11 -3.34
C VAL A 24 -15.32 -2.62 -3.52
N SER A 25 -14.42 -3.05 -4.39
CA SER A 25 -13.95 -4.43 -4.46
C SER A 25 -12.45 -4.46 -4.65
N ILE A 26 -11.76 -5.37 -3.95
CA ILE A 26 -10.31 -5.57 -4.02
C ILE A 26 -9.95 -7.03 -3.92
N MET A 27 -8.91 -7.45 -4.63
CA MET A 27 -8.35 -8.80 -4.57
C MET A 27 -9.36 -9.90 -4.93
N GLY A 28 -9.45 -10.97 -4.15
CA GLY A 28 -10.43 -12.05 -4.30
C GLY A 28 -10.38 -12.76 -5.65
N GLU A 29 -9.18 -12.88 -6.25
CA GLU A 29 -8.95 -13.49 -7.55
C GLU A 29 -9.52 -12.71 -8.76
N MET A 30 -10.08 -11.50 -8.56
CA MET A 30 -10.48 -10.59 -9.64
C MET A 30 -9.28 -10.27 -10.54
N GLY A 31 -9.46 -10.39 -11.85
CA GLY A 31 -8.40 -10.17 -12.84
C GLY A 31 -7.34 -11.28 -12.92
N ARG A 32 -7.54 -12.39 -12.19
CA ARG A 32 -6.68 -13.59 -12.18
C ARG A 32 -7.47 -14.84 -12.55
N ALA A 33 -8.32 -15.36 -11.64
CA ALA A 33 -9.15 -16.53 -11.90
C ALA A 33 -10.42 -16.20 -12.70
N PHE A 34 -10.87 -14.97 -12.67
CA PHE A 34 -11.99 -14.45 -13.45
C PHE A 34 -11.71 -13.03 -13.96
N ASP A 35 -12.61 -12.49 -14.79
CA ASP A 35 -12.43 -11.18 -15.41
C ASP A 35 -12.26 -10.06 -14.39
N GLY A 36 -11.35 -9.12 -14.69
CA GLY A 36 -10.98 -8.03 -13.81
C GLY A 36 -11.69 -6.72 -14.13
N SER A 37 -11.22 -5.65 -13.48
CA SER A 37 -11.85 -4.34 -13.46
C SER A 37 -11.55 -3.44 -14.66
N TYR A 38 -10.79 -3.90 -15.66
CA TYR A 38 -10.56 -3.11 -16.89
C TYR A 38 -11.75 -3.24 -17.85
N ALA A 39 -12.90 -2.77 -17.40
CA ALA A 39 -14.17 -2.83 -18.12
C ALA A 39 -15.14 -1.77 -17.56
N GLU A 40 -16.18 -1.43 -18.33
CA GLU A 40 -17.27 -0.56 -17.86
C GLU A 40 -18.11 -1.23 -16.78
N TYR A 41 -18.27 -2.55 -16.87
CA TYR A 41 -19.00 -3.38 -15.90
C TYR A 41 -18.13 -4.55 -15.46
N VAL A 42 -18.23 -4.89 -14.21
CA VAL A 42 -17.50 -6.02 -13.59
C VAL A 42 -18.50 -6.96 -12.94
N LEU A 43 -18.38 -8.24 -13.24
CA LEU A 43 -19.15 -9.28 -12.55
C LEU A 43 -18.35 -9.79 -11.35
N LEU A 44 -18.90 -9.62 -10.16
CA LEU A 44 -18.23 -9.97 -8.92
C LEU A 44 -19.04 -10.97 -8.10
N PRO A 45 -18.41 -11.90 -7.39
CA PRO A 45 -19.05 -12.65 -6.32
C PRO A 45 -19.63 -11.69 -5.28
N ASN A 46 -20.83 -11.97 -4.76
CA ASN A 46 -21.50 -11.09 -3.79
C ASN A 46 -20.66 -10.81 -2.55
N GLU A 47 -19.87 -11.78 -2.08
CA GLU A 47 -18.98 -11.69 -0.92
C GLU A 47 -17.73 -10.80 -1.15
N GLN A 48 -17.50 -10.40 -2.40
CA GLN A 48 -16.40 -9.49 -2.79
C GLN A 48 -16.89 -8.09 -3.12
N VAL A 49 -18.17 -7.81 -2.88
CA VAL A 49 -18.79 -6.49 -3.07
C VAL A 49 -18.97 -5.84 -1.71
N TYR A 50 -18.18 -4.82 -1.41
CA TYR A 50 -18.15 -4.15 -0.11
C TYR A 50 -18.86 -2.79 -0.20
N PRO A 51 -20.08 -2.66 0.35
CA PRO A 51 -20.77 -1.38 0.44
C PRO A 51 -19.97 -0.35 1.24
N VAL A 52 -19.93 0.87 0.75
CA VAL A 52 -19.25 1.97 1.41
C VAL A 52 -20.12 3.22 1.50
N ASN A 53 -19.96 3.94 2.61
CA ASN A 53 -20.57 5.24 2.81
C ASN A 53 -19.43 6.26 3.03
N THR A 54 -19.13 7.06 2.02
CA THR A 54 -18.02 8.00 2.05
C THR A 54 -18.35 9.26 1.25
N SER A 55 -17.81 10.38 1.69
CA SER A 55 -17.88 11.69 1.02
C SER A 55 -16.83 11.87 -0.07
N LEU A 56 -15.88 10.92 -0.22
CA LEU A 56 -14.86 10.97 -1.27
C LEU A 56 -15.50 11.00 -2.66
N SER A 57 -14.93 11.81 -3.55
CA SER A 57 -15.26 11.79 -4.99
C SER A 57 -14.90 10.42 -5.58
N TRP A 58 -15.38 10.12 -6.79
CA TRP A 58 -15.05 8.85 -7.45
C TRP A 58 -13.56 8.69 -7.71
N GLU A 59 -12.87 9.77 -8.11
CA GLU A 59 -11.43 9.75 -8.33
C GLU A 59 -10.66 9.51 -7.03
N GLU A 60 -11.05 10.19 -5.95
CA GLU A 60 -10.46 9.99 -4.63
C GLU A 60 -10.69 8.56 -4.13
N LEU A 61 -11.93 8.07 -4.24
CA LEU A 61 -12.26 6.72 -3.80
C LEU A 61 -11.51 5.66 -4.63
N ALA A 62 -11.37 5.85 -5.95
CA ALA A 62 -10.61 4.93 -6.80
C ALA A 62 -9.11 4.87 -6.47
N THR A 63 -8.59 5.88 -5.79
CA THR A 63 -7.19 5.92 -5.32
C THR A 63 -6.96 5.04 -4.10
N VAL A 64 -8.01 4.77 -3.32
CA VAL A 64 -7.94 4.17 -1.98
C VAL A 64 -7.82 2.65 -1.96
N PRO A 65 -8.60 1.86 -2.74
CA PRO A 65 -8.60 0.40 -2.62
C PRO A 65 -7.19 -0.16 -2.67
N GLU A 66 -6.98 -1.35 -2.43
CA GLU A 66 -5.76 -2.12 -2.30
C GLU A 66 -4.56 -1.33 -1.70
N THR A 67 -4.17 -0.19 -2.29
CA THR A 67 -3.01 0.62 -1.88
C THR A 67 -3.13 1.15 -0.45
N TYR A 68 -4.22 1.86 -0.12
CA TYR A 68 -4.45 2.35 1.24
C TYR A 68 -4.86 1.23 2.18
N TYR A 69 -5.58 0.21 1.70
CA TYR A 69 -5.95 -0.93 2.51
C TYR A 69 -4.71 -1.69 3.01
N THR A 70 -3.76 -1.91 2.11
CA THR A 70 -2.47 -2.53 2.45
C THR A 70 -1.67 -1.66 3.42
N ALA A 71 -1.59 -0.36 3.17
CA ALA A 71 -0.88 0.57 4.04
C ALA A 71 -1.53 0.67 5.43
N PHE A 72 -2.87 0.75 5.51
CA PHE A 72 -3.63 0.85 6.75
C PHE A 72 -3.49 -0.40 7.61
N GLY A 73 -3.62 -1.59 6.99
CA GLY A 73 -3.43 -2.84 7.70
C GLY A 73 -1.99 -3.03 8.20
N SER A 74 -1.00 -2.66 7.38
CA SER A 74 0.41 -2.69 7.79
C SER A 74 0.70 -1.72 8.95
N MET A 75 0.07 -0.54 8.95
CA MET A 75 0.15 0.42 10.06
C MET A 75 -0.37 -0.19 11.37
N GLY A 76 -1.49 -0.92 11.31
CA GLY A 76 -2.04 -1.65 12.44
C GLY A 76 -1.09 -2.72 12.96
N ASN A 77 -0.53 -3.54 12.07
CA ASN A 77 0.40 -4.63 12.43
C ASN A 77 1.72 -4.11 13.01
N LEU A 78 2.18 -2.93 12.59
CA LEU A 78 3.36 -2.28 13.15
C LEU A 78 3.15 -1.72 14.55
N GLN A 79 1.91 -1.58 15.05
CA GLN A 79 1.61 -1.08 16.38
C GLN A 79 2.35 0.22 16.71
N ILE A 80 2.26 1.20 15.82
CA ILE A 80 3.03 2.45 15.85
C ILE A 80 2.70 3.27 17.10
N LYS A 81 3.74 3.80 17.74
CA LYS A 81 3.68 4.73 18.88
C LYS A 81 4.29 6.08 18.49
N GLU A 82 3.90 7.14 19.20
CA GLU A 82 4.25 8.53 18.87
C GLU A 82 5.75 8.81 18.71
N ASN A 83 6.59 8.11 19.47
CA ASN A 83 8.05 8.33 19.47
C ASN A 83 8.82 7.27 18.68
N ASP A 84 8.14 6.43 17.89
CA ASP A 84 8.82 5.44 17.05
C ASP A 84 9.59 6.13 15.93
N ASN A 85 10.75 5.58 15.58
CA ASN A 85 11.51 5.90 14.39
C ASN A 85 11.19 4.84 13.34
N ILE A 86 10.64 5.25 12.19
CA ILE A 86 10.07 4.33 11.21
C ILE A 86 10.89 4.36 9.93
N LEU A 87 11.22 3.18 9.41
CA LEU A 87 11.75 3.01 8.06
C LEU A 87 10.65 2.47 7.12
N VAL A 88 10.51 3.10 5.96
CA VAL A 88 9.69 2.58 4.84
C VAL A 88 10.64 2.20 3.70
N ARG A 89 10.83 0.90 3.48
CA ARG A 89 11.61 0.44 2.32
C ARG A 89 10.78 0.63 1.04
N VAL A 90 11.37 1.29 0.04
CA VAL A 90 10.70 1.78 -1.18
C VAL A 90 9.62 2.82 -0.86
N GLY A 91 10.01 3.87 -0.13
CA GLY A 91 9.09 4.97 0.26
C GLY A 91 8.43 5.69 -0.91
N SER A 92 8.96 5.59 -2.14
CA SER A 92 8.37 6.16 -3.36
C SER A 92 7.21 5.36 -3.95
N SER A 93 6.96 4.13 -3.45
CA SER A 93 5.84 3.31 -3.94
C SER A 93 4.48 3.85 -3.51
N GLY A 94 3.42 3.47 -4.20
CA GLY A 94 2.05 3.85 -3.84
C GLY A 94 1.71 3.49 -2.40
N VAL A 95 2.04 2.28 -1.95
CA VAL A 95 1.82 1.82 -0.56
C VAL A 95 2.69 2.61 0.43
N GLY A 96 3.96 2.89 0.08
CA GLY A 96 4.85 3.69 0.93
C GLY A 96 4.33 5.11 1.15
N ILE A 97 3.84 5.76 0.09
CA ILE A 97 3.26 7.12 0.16
C ILE A 97 1.94 7.11 0.95
N ALA A 98 1.07 6.12 0.71
CA ALA A 98 -0.17 5.97 1.47
C ALA A 98 0.12 5.77 2.97
N PHE A 99 1.09 4.91 3.30
CA PHE A 99 1.53 4.68 4.67
C PHE A 99 2.05 5.95 5.34
N LEU A 100 2.91 6.71 4.67
CA LEU A 100 3.40 8.00 5.14
C LEU A 100 2.24 8.93 5.51
N LYS A 101 1.28 9.10 4.59
CA LYS A 101 0.11 9.97 4.79
C LYS A 101 -0.75 9.51 5.97
N LEU A 102 -1.03 8.20 6.07
CA LEU A 102 -1.81 7.62 7.17
C LEU A 102 -1.13 7.85 8.53
N VAL A 103 0.18 7.60 8.61
CA VAL A 103 0.92 7.71 9.87
C VAL A 103 1.09 9.17 10.29
N LYS A 104 1.54 10.06 9.39
CA LYS A 104 1.72 11.49 9.69
C LYS A 104 0.41 12.20 10.04
N ALA A 105 -0.73 11.75 9.51
CA ALA A 105 -2.04 12.31 9.85
C ALA A 105 -2.41 12.10 11.33
N LYS A 106 -2.02 10.96 11.92
CA LYS A 106 -2.24 10.65 13.33
C LYS A 106 -1.10 11.12 14.25
N PHE A 107 0.13 11.04 13.74
CA PHE A 107 1.36 11.31 14.48
C PHE A 107 2.21 12.34 13.69
N PRO A 108 1.85 13.63 13.68
CA PRO A 108 2.48 14.63 12.78
C PRO A 108 3.98 14.81 13.01
N ASN A 109 4.47 14.57 14.23
CA ASN A 109 5.88 14.78 14.61
C ASN A 109 6.71 13.48 14.57
N ILE A 110 6.11 12.34 14.21
CA ILE A 110 6.83 11.06 14.13
C ILE A 110 7.88 11.11 13.02
N ARG A 111 9.08 10.58 13.28
CA ARG A 111 10.13 10.49 12.26
C ARG A 111 9.89 9.29 11.34
N ILE A 112 9.82 9.54 10.03
CA ILE A 112 9.66 8.51 9.01
C ILE A 112 10.73 8.69 7.95
N VAL A 113 11.57 7.68 7.80
CA VAL A 113 12.66 7.61 6.83
C VAL A 113 12.24 6.75 5.63
N ALA A 114 12.51 7.20 4.43
CA ALA A 114 12.30 6.42 3.22
C ALA A 114 13.60 5.77 2.74
N SER A 115 13.58 4.53 2.27
CA SER A 115 14.66 4.08 1.40
C SER A 115 14.29 4.19 -0.08
N ILE A 116 15.28 4.46 -0.91
CA ILE A 116 15.18 4.43 -2.37
C ILE A 116 16.42 3.75 -2.95
N ARG A 117 16.28 3.21 -4.17
CA ARG A 117 17.44 2.64 -4.85
C ARG A 117 18.47 3.74 -5.13
N LYS A 118 19.75 3.44 -4.95
CA LYS A 118 20.84 4.39 -5.19
C LYS A 118 20.84 5.00 -6.60
N LYS A 119 20.41 4.23 -7.60
CA LYS A 119 20.25 4.72 -8.98
C LYS A 119 19.12 5.74 -9.17
N ASP A 120 18.21 5.87 -8.21
CA ASP A 120 17.05 6.78 -8.26
C ASP A 120 17.30 8.05 -7.42
N ILE A 121 18.56 8.45 -7.25
CA ILE A 121 18.97 9.58 -6.40
C ILE A 121 18.28 10.90 -6.76
N GLU A 122 17.98 11.11 -8.04
CA GLU A 122 17.25 12.29 -8.52
C GLU A 122 15.86 12.44 -7.92
N LYS A 123 15.27 11.35 -7.42
CA LYS A 123 13.95 11.35 -6.77
C LYS A 123 13.99 11.84 -5.31
N ARG A 124 15.18 11.94 -4.72
CA ARG A 124 15.35 12.25 -3.29
C ARG A 124 14.57 13.48 -2.84
N ASN A 125 14.73 14.59 -3.56
CA ASN A 125 14.08 15.85 -3.19
C ASN A 125 12.56 15.77 -3.28
N LYS A 126 12.01 15.06 -4.28
CA LYS A 126 10.57 14.83 -4.42
C LYS A 126 10.04 13.99 -3.28
N ILE A 127 10.75 12.97 -2.84
CA ILE A 127 10.35 12.12 -1.70
C ILE A 127 10.33 12.92 -0.40
N LEU A 128 11.34 13.74 -0.15
CA LEU A 128 11.34 14.66 0.99
C LEU A 128 10.14 15.63 0.95
N SER A 129 9.80 16.15 -0.23
CA SER A 129 8.64 17.05 -0.37
C SER A 129 7.29 16.37 -0.13
N LEU A 130 7.22 15.02 -0.15
CA LEU A 130 6.03 14.26 0.23
C LEU A 130 5.81 14.21 1.76
N GLY A 131 6.83 14.57 2.55
CA GLY A 131 6.76 14.59 4.02
C GLY A 131 7.59 13.54 4.74
N TYR A 132 8.45 12.79 4.03
CA TYR A 132 9.49 12.00 4.67
C TYR A 132 10.54 12.91 5.31
N ASP A 133 11.01 12.55 6.49
CA ASP A 133 11.99 13.35 7.23
C ASP A 133 13.41 13.15 6.68
N GLU A 134 13.68 11.97 6.12
CA GLU A 134 14.98 11.61 5.56
C GLU A 134 14.85 10.56 4.45
N VAL A 135 15.87 10.49 3.60
CA VAL A 135 16.00 9.46 2.55
C VAL A 135 17.38 8.81 2.66
N ILE A 136 17.38 7.50 2.82
CA ILE A 136 18.57 6.65 2.77
C ILE A 136 18.60 5.83 1.47
N PHE A 137 19.79 5.34 1.10
CA PHE A 137 19.94 4.58 -0.13
C PHE A 137 19.91 3.08 0.11
N ASP A 138 19.27 2.38 -0.82
CA ASP A 138 19.30 0.94 -0.95
C ASP A 138 20.16 0.58 -2.17
N ASN A 139 21.22 -0.16 -1.92
CA ASN A 139 22.12 -0.63 -2.95
C ASN A 139 22.02 -2.15 -3.05
N ASN A 140 21.31 -2.65 -4.06
CA ASN A 140 21.08 -4.08 -4.27
C ASN A 140 20.48 -4.79 -3.04
N ASN A 141 19.42 -4.21 -2.46
CA ASN A 141 18.70 -4.70 -1.28
C ASN A 141 19.48 -4.60 0.06
N ILE A 142 20.59 -3.85 0.07
CA ILE A 142 21.37 -3.53 1.27
C ILE A 142 21.23 -2.02 1.55
N LEU A 143 20.82 -1.68 2.76
CA LEU A 143 20.71 -0.28 3.18
C LEU A 143 22.08 0.33 3.46
N GLU A 144 22.33 1.51 2.93
CA GLU A 144 23.55 2.28 3.19
C GLU A 144 23.36 3.17 4.45
N THR A 145 23.22 2.54 5.60
CA THR A 145 23.08 3.21 6.91
C THR A 145 23.51 2.30 8.05
N GLU A 146 23.95 2.87 9.15
CA GLU A 146 24.18 2.17 10.43
C GLU A 146 22.99 2.38 11.42
N GLU A 147 21.96 3.09 11.00
CA GLU A 147 20.83 3.41 11.85
C GLU A 147 19.92 2.20 12.10
N ASN A 148 19.35 2.12 13.31
CA ASN A 148 18.35 1.14 13.69
C ASN A 148 17.00 1.81 13.97
N PHE A 149 15.93 1.14 13.54
CA PHE A 149 14.56 1.66 13.55
C PHE A 149 13.68 0.91 14.55
N ASP A 150 12.64 1.58 15.05
CA ASP A 150 11.63 0.94 15.91
C ASP A 150 10.62 0.15 15.09
N LYS A 151 10.34 0.59 13.86
CA LYS A 151 9.39 -0.04 12.95
C LYS A 151 9.95 -0.04 11.53
N ILE A 152 9.77 -1.13 10.81
CA ILE A 152 10.13 -1.22 9.41
C ILE A 152 8.91 -1.71 8.60
N LEU A 153 8.46 -0.89 7.66
CA LEU A 153 7.55 -1.34 6.60
C LEU A 153 8.40 -1.86 5.44
N GLU A 154 8.37 -3.16 5.24
CA GLU A 154 9.17 -3.86 4.24
C GLU A 154 8.31 -4.15 3.00
N LEU A 155 8.60 -3.43 1.89
CA LEU A 155 7.85 -3.54 0.64
C LEU A 155 8.63 -4.25 -0.47
N ILE A 156 9.91 -4.53 -0.27
CA ILE A 156 10.74 -5.28 -1.22
C ILE A 156 10.47 -6.78 -1.07
N GLY A 157 10.40 -7.25 0.17
CA GLY A 157 10.06 -8.62 0.52
C GLY A 157 11.25 -9.54 0.74
N PRO A 158 11.16 -10.84 0.39
CA PRO A 158 12.13 -11.86 0.77
C PRO A 158 13.60 -11.55 0.50
N VAL A 159 13.90 -10.84 -0.59
CA VAL A 159 15.30 -10.54 -0.96
C VAL A 159 16.01 -9.56 -0.03
N SER A 160 15.26 -8.76 0.74
CA SER A 160 15.80 -7.70 1.61
C SER A 160 15.52 -7.93 3.10
N ILE A 161 14.73 -8.95 3.45
CA ILE A 161 14.24 -9.12 4.82
C ILE A 161 15.38 -9.38 5.83
N LYS A 162 16.43 -10.12 5.42
CA LYS A 162 17.60 -10.36 6.29
C LYS A 162 18.38 -9.07 6.57
N ASP A 163 18.47 -8.19 5.57
CA ASP A 163 19.06 -6.87 5.74
C ASP A 163 18.19 -5.99 6.65
N SER A 164 16.87 -6.00 6.48
CA SER A 164 15.94 -5.29 7.37
C SER A 164 16.09 -5.70 8.84
N PHE A 165 16.36 -6.99 9.13
CA PHE A 165 16.68 -7.44 10.50
C PHE A 165 18.01 -6.89 11.03
N SER A 166 18.93 -6.46 10.18
CA SER A 166 20.17 -5.82 10.63
C SER A 166 19.97 -4.36 11.07
N HIS A 167 18.81 -3.78 10.74
CA HIS A 167 18.47 -2.39 11.00
C HIS A 167 17.26 -2.22 11.94
N ILE A 168 16.83 -3.27 12.64
CA ILE A 168 15.74 -3.20 13.62
C ILE A 168 16.28 -3.17 15.04
N LYS A 169 15.73 -2.32 15.91
CA LYS A 169 16.04 -2.31 17.33
C LYS A 169 15.48 -3.55 18.03
N GLU A 170 15.96 -3.80 19.23
CA GLU A 170 15.54 -4.94 20.04
C GLU A 170 14.03 -4.89 20.39
N TYR A 171 13.34 -6.03 20.29
CA TYR A 171 11.89 -6.18 20.53
C TYR A 171 11.01 -5.26 19.66
N ARG A 172 11.45 -4.93 18.45
CA ARG A 172 10.70 -4.09 17.53
C ARG A 172 10.14 -4.89 16.35
N ILE A 173 9.35 -4.24 15.50
CA ILE A 173 8.49 -4.94 14.54
C ILE A 173 8.88 -4.60 13.10
N ILE A 174 9.04 -5.64 12.28
CA ILE A 174 9.08 -5.54 10.82
C ILE A 174 7.75 -6.07 10.27
N CYS A 175 7.07 -5.28 9.43
CA CYS A 175 5.90 -5.71 8.67
C CYS A 175 6.31 -5.94 7.22
N ALA A 176 6.45 -7.19 6.81
CA ALA A 176 6.77 -7.57 5.44
C ALA A 176 5.47 -7.71 4.65
N THR A 177 5.19 -6.73 3.80
CA THR A 177 3.91 -6.64 3.07
C THR A 177 4.10 -6.67 1.56
N GLY A 178 5.22 -6.13 1.06
CA GLY A 178 5.48 -6.04 -0.38
C GLY A 178 6.29 -7.19 -0.94
N LEU A 179 6.28 -7.30 -2.28
CA LEU A 179 7.02 -8.29 -3.06
C LEU A 179 7.73 -7.64 -4.27
N LEU A 180 8.10 -6.36 -4.14
CA LEU A 180 8.72 -5.58 -5.22
C LEU A 180 10.09 -6.13 -5.65
N GLY A 181 10.73 -6.95 -4.80
CA GLY A 181 11.98 -7.66 -5.12
C GLY A 181 11.81 -8.88 -6.02
N GLY A 182 10.58 -9.25 -6.41
CA GLY A 182 10.29 -10.32 -7.36
C GLY A 182 10.45 -11.74 -6.81
N LYS A 183 10.73 -11.94 -5.52
CA LYS A 183 10.70 -13.24 -4.84
C LYS A 183 9.47 -13.35 -3.96
N TRP A 184 8.87 -14.55 -3.93
CA TRP A 184 7.60 -14.82 -3.25
C TRP A 184 7.74 -15.48 -1.88
N PHE A 185 8.88 -16.08 -1.58
CA PHE A 185 9.14 -16.79 -0.34
C PHE A 185 10.59 -16.64 0.10
N LEU A 186 10.81 -16.79 1.41
CA LEU A 186 12.14 -16.80 2.02
C LEU A 186 12.80 -18.18 1.80
N GLU A 187 13.97 -18.16 1.16
CA GLU A 187 14.84 -19.33 1.03
C GLU A 187 15.94 -19.24 2.09
N ASP A 188 16.39 -20.38 2.60
CA ASP A 188 17.49 -20.51 3.57
C ASP A 188 17.32 -19.57 4.79
N PHE A 189 16.11 -19.51 5.34
CA PHE A 189 15.77 -18.66 6.48
C PHE A 189 15.65 -19.50 7.75
N ASP A 190 16.58 -19.27 8.67
CA ASP A 190 16.55 -19.82 10.03
C ASP A 190 15.99 -18.76 11.00
N PRO A 191 14.75 -18.92 11.49
CA PRO A 191 14.14 -17.91 12.38
C PRO A 191 14.97 -17.62 13.63
N THR A 192 15.71 -18.59 14.16
CA THR A 192 16.49 -18.43 15.39
C THR A 192 17.78 -17.62 15.18
N ARG A 193 18.29 -17.60 13.96
CA ARG A 193 19.52 -16.90 13.59
C ARG A 193 19.27 -15.63 12.81
N ASP A 194 18.29 -15.65 11.89
CA ASP A 194 18.06 -14.59 10.94
C ASP A 194 17.15 -13.49 11.51
N ILE A 195 16.25 -13.82 12.46
CA ILE A 195 15.52 -12.82 13.25
C ILE A 195 16.45 -12.28 14.34
N LYS A 196 17.09 -11.15 14.05
CA LYS A 196 18.02 -10.50 14.98
C LYS A 196 17.28 -9.70 16.05
N ASN A 197 17.99 -9.39 17.14
CA ASN A 197 17.56 -8.47 18.18
C ASN A 197 16.22 -8.84 18.86
N ASN A 198 15.90 -10.16 18.92
CA ASN A 198 14.60 -10.61 19.45
C ASN A 198 13.40 -9.87 18.84
N ALA A 199 13.53 -9.42 17.59
CA ALA A 199 12.51 -8.65 16.89
C ALA A 199 11.32 -9.50 16.49
N TYR A 200 10.25 -8.85 16.02
CA TYR A 200 9.05 -9.51 15.53
C TYR A 200 8.92 -9.33 14.02
N LEU A 201 8.63 -10.42 13.32
CA LEU A 201 8.22 -10.40 11.92
C LEU A 201 6.70 -10.58 11.85
N THR A 202 6.03 -9.64 11.22
CA THR A 202 4.61 -9.73 10.89
C THR A 202 4.40 -9.45 9.40
N THR A 203 3.20 -9.74 8.91
CA THR A 203 2.80 -9.43 7.54
C THR A 203 1.35 -8.96 7.52
N PHE A 204 0.99 -8.13 6.54
CA PHE A 204 -0.40 -7.85 6.22
C PHE A 204 -0.75 -8.45 4.86
N TYR A 205 -1.74 -9.31 4.83
CA TYR A 205 -2.26 -9.90 3.59
C TYR A 205 -3.53 -9.15 3.15
N SER A 206 -3.42 -8.37 2.08
CA SER A 206 -4.51 -7.54 1.55
C SER A 206 -5.68 -8.33 0.97
N GLY A 207 -5.54 -9.64 0.77
CA GLY A 207 -6.64 -10.52 0.37
C GLY A 207 -7.62 -10.88 1.49
N ASN A 208 -7.29 -10.59 2.76
CA ASN A 208 -8.21 -10.77 3.89
C ASN A 208 -9.08 -9.52 4.07
N VAL A 209 -10.09 -9.39 3.20
CA VAL A 209 -10.95 -8.21 3.09
C VAL A 209 -12.26 -8.43 3.83
N SER A 210 -12.78 -7.35 4.44
CA SER A 210 -14.15 -7.28 4.93
C SER A 210 -14.70 -5.86 4.81
N GLU A 211 -16.03 -5.75 4.73
CA GLU A 211 -16.72 -4.45 4.72
C GLU A 211 -16.33 -3.59 5.92
N GLU A 212 -16.26 -4.19 7.11
CA GLU A 212 -15.87 -3.51 8.35
C GLU A 212 -14.46 -2.89 8.23
N LYS A 213 -13.47 -3.64 7.73
CA LYS A 213 -12.09 -3.16 7.59
C LYS A 213 -11.98 -2.04 6.56
N ILE A 214 -12.69 -2.16 5.42
CA ILE A 214 -12.73 -1.11 4.39
C ILE A 214 -13.35 0.16 4.97
N ASN A 215 -14.52 0.07 5.61
CA ASN A 215 -15.17 1.23 6.20
C ASN A 215 -14.35 1.83 7.35
N SER A 216 -13.65 1.01 8.15
CA SER A 216 -12.72 1.52 9.18
C SER A 216 -11.58 2.34 8.57
N MET A 217 -11.03 1.91 7.46
CA MET A 217 -10.02 2.67 6.72
C MET A 217 -10.57 3.98 6.15
N LEU A 218 -11.75 3.94 5.51
CA LEU A 218 -12.40 5.15 4.96
C LEU A 218 -12.73 6.15 6.08
N ASN A 219 -13.29 5.70 7.19
CA ASN A 219 -13.53 6.53 8.37
C ASN A 219 -12.24 7.16 8.92
N TYR A 220 -11.12 6.43 8.88
CA TYR A 220 -9.81 6.97 9.27
C TYR A 220 -9.35 8.07 8.32
N ILE A 221 -9.47 7.85 7.00
CA ILE A 221 -9.12 8.83 5.98
C ILE A 221 -9.93 10.12 6.16
N GLU A 222 -11.25 10.01 6.35
CA GLU A 222 -12.13 11.17 6.56
C GLU A 222 -11.87 11.87 7.90
N LYS A 223 -11.73 11.11 9.00
CA LYS A 223 -11.43 11.66 10.33
C LYS A 223 -10.19 12.52 10.34
N TYR A 224 -9.14 12.08 9.69
CA TYR A 224 -7.86 12.79 9.66
C TYR A 224 -7.70 13.69 8.42
N LYS A 225 -8.74 13.80 7.57
CA LYS A 225 -8.76 14.60 6.33
C LYS A 225 -7.54 14.32 5.44
N ILE A 226 -7.25 13.02 5.24
CA ILE A 226 -6.08 12.60 4.48
C ILE A 226 -6.29 12.89 3.00
N ASP A 227 -5.35 13.59 2.38
CA ASP A 227 -5.34 13.87 0.96
C ASP A 227 -4.99 12.58 0.17
N VAL A 228 -6.01 11.96 -0.41
CA VAL A 228 -5.90 10.71 -1.19
C VAL A 228 -5.85 10.95 -2.71
N LYS A 229 -5.36 12.11 -3.13
CA LYS A 229 -5.30 12.46 -4.55
C LYS A 229 -4.53 11.44 -5.38
N THR A 230 -5.10 11.14 -6.54
CA THR A 230 -4.43 10.36 -7.58
C THR A 230 -3.28 11.15 -8.19
N GLU A 231 -2.25 10.44 -8.62
CA GLU A 231 -1.15 11.05 -9.36
C GLU A 231 -1.53 11.35 -10.80
N LYS A 232 -2.21 10.40 -11.45
CA LYS A 232 -2.61 10.53 -12.85
C LYS A 232 -3.88 9.73 -13.13
N ILE A 233 -4.71 10.28 -14.01
CA ILE A 233 -5.97 9.69 -14.45
C ILE A 233 -5.86 9.37 -15.94
N PHE A 234 -6.30 8.19 -16.33
CA PHE A 234 -6.44 7.75 -17.71
C PHE A 234 -7.88 7.31 -17.98
N SER A 235 -8.32 7.36 -19.20
CA SER A 235 -9.55 6.68 -19.64
C SER A 235 -9.29 5.18 -19.87
N LEU A 236 -10.35 4.38 -19.93
CA LEU A 236 -10.22 2.93 -20.21
C LEU A 236 -9.55 2.68 -21.57
N ASP A 237 -9.80 3.52 -22.58
CA ASP A 237 -9.17 3.43 -23.90
C ASP A 237 -7.65 3.67 -23.85
N GLU A 238 -7.16 4.36 -22.81
CA GLU A 238 -5.75 4.67 -22.60
C GLU A 238 -5.04 3.67 -21.69
N ILE A 239 -5.62 2.49 -21.43
CA ILE A 239 -5.08 1.49 -20.50
C ILE A 239 -3.62 1.09 -20.82
N VAL A 240 -3.25 1.02 -22.08
CA VAL A 240 -1.88 0.70 -22.51
C VAL A 240 -0.92 1.82 -22.09
N GLU A 241 -1.32 3.07 -22.23
CA GLU A 241 -0.50 4.22 -21.83
C GLU A 241 -0.41 4.33 -20.29
N ALA A 242 -1.46 3.95 -19.56
CA ALA A 242 -1.44 3.86 -18.11
C ALA A 242 -0.37 2.86 -17.64
N HIS A 243 -0.30 1.67 -18.25
CA HIS A 243 0.74 0.68 -17.95
C HIS A 243 2.14 1.17 -18.31
N LYS A 244 2.34 1.75 -19.49
CA LYS A 244 3.64 2.35 -19.87
C LYS A 244 4.08 3.43 -18.88
N TYR A 245 3.15 4.24 -18.40
CA TYR A 245 3.44 5.27 -17.39
C TYR A 245 3.92 4.64 -16.08
N LEU A 246 3.26 3.60 -15.59
CA LEU A 246 3.69 2.87 -14.39
C LEU A 246 5.07 2.22 -14.56
N ASP A 247 5.32 1.59 -15.72
CA ASP A 247 6.59 0.92 -16.02
C ASP A 247 7.77 1.91 -16.16
N SER A 248 7.49 3.17 -16.53
CA SER A 248 8.53 4.22 -16.66
C SER A 248 9.21 4.57 -15.33
N SER A 249 8.71 4.05 -14.21
CA SER A 249 9.20 4.35 -12.85
C SER A 249 9.23 5.84 -12.50
N SER A 250 8.56 6.69 -13.27
CA SER A 250 8.47 8.14 -13.02
C SER A 250 7.37 8.52 -12.03
N GLY A 251 6.48 7.59 -11.71
CA GLY A 251 5.34 7.79 -10.85
C GLY A 251 5.66 7.88 -9.35
N PHE A 252 4.86 8.67 -8.63
CA PHE A 252 4.92 8.89 -7.18
C PHE A 252 3.51 8.83 -6.58
N GLY A 253 2.83 7.72 -6.72
CA GLY A 253 1.49 7.59 -6.18
C GLY A 253 0.63 6.59 -6.94
N LYS A 254 -0.68 6.78 -6.84
CA LYS A 254 -1.67 5.92 -7.49
C LYS A 254 -2.07 6.48 -8.84
N VAL A 255 -2.07 5.61 -9.84
CA VAL A 255 -2.67 5.86 -11.15
C VAL A 255 -4.03 5.18 -11.18
N ILE A 256 -5.04 5.87 -11.67
CA ILE A 256 -6.39 5.33 -11.83
C ILE A 256 -6.85 5.38 -13.29
N VAL A 257 -7.76 4.48 -13.61
CA VAL A 257 -8.45 4.44 -14.89
C VAL A 257 -9.94 4.66 -14.63
N ILE A 258 -10.56 5.56 -15.38
CA ILE A 258 -11.97 5.88 -15.25
C ILE A 258 -12.73 5.54 -16.54
N ASN A 259 -13.97 5.10 -16.38
CA ASN A 259 -14.95 5.02 -17.47
C ASN A 259 -15.61 6.38 -17.63
N LYS A 260 -15.84 6.77 -18.88
CA LYS A 260 -16.57 8.01 -19.21
C LYS A 260 -18.06 7.74 -19.31
#